data_5a8bd85e97525c156f7525d1e2498bcc
#
_entry.id   5a8bd85e97525c156f7525d1e2498bcc
#
_cell.length_a   1.000
_cell.length_b   1.000
_cell.length_c   1.000
_cell.angle_alpha   90.00
_cell.angle_beta   90.00
_cell.angle_gamma   90.00
#
_symmetry.space_group_name_H-M   'P 1'
#
loop_
_entity.id
_entity.type
_entity.pdbx_description
1 polymer ?
#
loop_
_entity_poly.entity_id
_entity_poly.type
_entity_poly.pdbx_seq_one_letter_code
_entity_poly.pdbx_strand_id
1 'polypeptide(L)'
;MAHLVAIHLPGGPAFVTALRREWEAGNAVLPVDRRLPAGARRDLLSTMAPSVLVHEGGRQHLAGGRDVEPGDALVVATSGSTGTPKGVVLTHDAVAASAAATTRRLGITPADTWLACLPLSHVGGLAVVTRALLTGTPLVVHDGFDAARVQAAAAEGVTAVSLVATALRRLDPTPFRVIVLGGARPPALSLIHI
;
A
#
# COMPACT_ATOMS: atom_id res chain seq x y z
N MET A 1 -4.44 -22.68 -10.28
CA MET A 1 -5.53 -21.70 -10.13
C MET A 1 -4.97 -20.51 -9.37
N ALA A 2 -5.34 -19.29 -9.75
CA ALA A 2 -4.96 -18.09 -9.03
C ALA A 2 -5.83 -17.92 -7.78
N HIS A 3 -5.25 -17.51 -6.66
CA HIS A 3 -5.92 -17.39 -5.37
C HIS A 3 -5.94 -15.95 -4.88
N LEU A 4 -6.95 -15.61 -4.09
CA LEU A 4 -6.91 -14.41 -3.27
C LEU A 4 -6.16 -14.71 -1.97
N VAL A 5 -5.05 -14.00 -1.75
CA VAL A 5 -4.21 -14.15 -0.57
C VAL A 5 -4.29 -12.90 0.29
N ALA A 6 -4.80 -13.04 1.51
CA ALA A 6 -4.80 -11.95 2.50
C ALA A 6 -3.41 -11.83 3.13
N ILE A 7 -2.85 -10.62 3.19
CA ILE A 7 -1.59 -10.33 3.89
C ILE A 7 -1.89 -9.45 5.10
N HIS A 8 -1.66 -10.01 6.30
CA HIS A 8 -1.79 -9.36 7.60
C HIS A 8 -0.42 -9.29 8.29
N LEU A 9 0.49 -8.55 7.68
CA LEU A 9 1.86 -8.31 8.15
C LEU A 9 2.08 -6.83 8.47
N PRO A 10 3.05 -6.50 9.37
CA PRO A 10 3.48 -5.11 9.55
C PRO A 10 4.04 -4.53 8.27
N GLY A 11 3.96 -3.21 8.13
CA GLY A 11 4.68 -2.50 7.08
C GLY A 11 6.18 -2.71 7.22
N GLY A 12 6.82 -3.20 6.14
CA GLY A 12 8.23 -3.51 6.16
C GLY A 12 8.63 -4.52 5.08
N PRO A 13 9.89 -4.99 5.12
CA PRO A 13 10.41 -5.94 4.14
C PRO A 13 9.61 -7.24 4.03
N ALA A 14 9.07 -7.74 5.15
CA ALA A 14 8.27 -8.96 5.16
C ALA A 14 6.98 -8.82 4.34
N PHE A 15 6.28 -7.68 4.44
CA PHE A 15 5.10 -7.40 3.62
C PHE A 15 5.47 -7.31 2.13
N VAL A 16 6.55 -6.60 1.80
CA VAL A 16 7.01 -6.45 0.40
C VAL A 16 7.39 -7.80 -0.20
N THR A 17 8.10 -8.63 0.55
CA THR A 17 8.47 -9.99 0.13
C THR A 17 7.24 -10.86 -0.08
N ALA A 18 6.27 -10.81 0.83
CA ALA A 18 5.03 -11.57 0.70
C ALA A 18 4.23 -11.11 -0.54
N LEU A 19 4.06 -9.81 -0.75
CA LEU A 19 3.37 -9.27 -1.92
C LEU A 19 4.02 -9.73 -3.23
N ARG A 20 5.35 -9.61 -3.34
CA ARG A 20 6.10 -10.04 -4.53
C ARG A 20 5.93 -11.53 -4.79
N ARG A 21 6.10 -12.35 -3.75
CA ARG A 21 5.93 -13.81 -3.84
C ARG A 21 4.55 -14.22 -4.35
N GLU A 22 3.49 -13.58 -3.84
CA GLU A 22 2.14 -13.91 -4.27
C GLU A 22 1.90 -13.47 -5.73
N TRP A 23 2.42 -12.34 -6.15
CA TRP A 23 2.36 -11.90 -7.54
C TRP A 23 3.14 -12.83 -8.49
N GLU A 24 4.33 -13.27 -8.09
CA GLU A 24 5.13 -14.25 -8.86
C GLU A 24 4.41 -15.60 -8.97
N ALA A 25 3.60 -15.97 -7.99
CA ALA A 25 2.75 -17.16 -8.01
C ALA A 25 1.44 -16.97 -8.80
N GLY A 26 1.19 -15.80 -9.37
CA GLY A 26 -0.03 -15.46 -10.10
C GLY A 26 -1.25 -15.21 -9.21
N ASN A 27 -1.05 -14.95 -7.91
CA ASN A 27 -2.12 -14.69 -6.96
C ASN A 27 -2.43 -13.19 -6.85
N ALA A 28 -3.70 -12.86 -6.53
CA ALA A 28 -4.08 -11.52 -6.11
C ALA A 28 -3.91 -11.34 -4.60
N VAL A 29 -3.56 -10.13 -4.16
CA VAL A 29 -3.30 -9.82 -2.75
C VAL A 29 -4.37 -8.91 -2.18
N LEU A 30 -4.90 -9.29 -1.01
CA LEU A 30 -5.74 -8.47 -0.14
C LEU A 30 -4.91 -8.00 1.05
N PRO A 31 -4.42 -6.75 1.08
CA PRO A 31 -3.77 -6.22 2.27
C PRO A 31 -4.79 -5.98 3.39
N VAL A 32 -4.51 -6.53 4.57
CA VAL A 32 -5.39 -6.43 5.75
C VAL A 32 -4.83 -5.42 6.74
N ASP A 33 -5.64 -4.44 7.15
CA ASP A 33 -5.23 -3.43 8.14
C ASP A 33 -5.04 -4.09 9.51
N ARG A 34 -3.84 -3.98 10.06
CA ARG A 34 -3.49 -4.52 11.38
C ARG A 34 -4.21 -3.82 12.53
N ARG A 35 -4.70 -2.61 12.32
CA ARG A 35 -5.42 -1.82 13.32
C ARG A 35 -6.89 -2.21 13.44
N LEU A 36 -7.39 -3.05 12.53
CA LEU A 36 -8.77 -3.54 12.62
C LEU A 36 -8.97 -4.36 13.89
N PRO A 37 -10.03 -4.07 14.68
CA PRO A 37 -10.46 -4.96 15.74
C PRO A 37 -10.69 -6.38 15.22
N ALA A 38 -10.50 -7.38 16.09
CA ALA A 38 -10.60 -8.79 15.69
C ALA A 38 -11.94 -9.16 15.04
N GLY A 39 -13.05 -8.54 15.46
CA GLY A 39 -14.38 -8.70 14.85
C GLY A 39 -14.38 -8.18 13.42
N ALA A 40 -14.01 -6.91 13.22
CA ALA A 40 -13.99 -6.30 11.89
C ALA A 40 -13.02 -7.00 10.92
N ARG A 41 -11.90 -7.53 11.43
CA ARG A 41 -11.00 -8.34 10.62
C ARG A 41 -11.64 -9.67 10.20
N ARG A 42 -12.36 -10.35 11.09
CA ARG A 42 -13.11 -11.58 10.73
C ARG A 42 -14.16 -11.29 9.68
N ASP A 43 -14.91 -10.20 9.84
CA ASP A 43 -15.96 -9.79 8.90
C ASP A 43 -15.36 -9.46 7.52
N LEU A 44 -14.22 -8.75 7.48
CA LEU A 44 -13.48 -8.50 6.26
C LEU A 44 -13.06 -9.80 5.57
N LEU A 45 -12.40 -10.70 6.30
CA LEU A 45 -11.93 -11.98 5.75
C LEU A 45 -13.11 -12.86 5.30
N SER A 46 -14.21 -12.89 6.05
CA SER A 46 -15.43 -13.61 5.65
C SER A 46 -16.04 -13.04 4.37
N THR A 47 -16.11 -11.71 4.25
CA THR A 47 -16.71 -11.04 3.09
C THR A 47 -15.86 -11.19 1.83
N MET A 48 -14.54 -11.03 1.96
CA MET A 48 -13.59 -11.13 0.83
C MET A 48 -13.26 -12.57 0.47
N ALA A 49 -13.43 -13.50 1.41
CA ALA A 49 -13.19 -14.93 1.26
C ALA A 49 -11.83 -15.26 0.62
N PRO A 50 -10.68 -14.81 1.18
CA PRO A 50 -9.39 -15.25 0.67
C PRO A 50 -9.16 -16.74 0.92
N SER A 51 -8.41 -17.40 0.04
CA SER A 51 -8.03 -18.81 0.19
C SER A 51 -6.89 -19.02 1.18
N VAL A 52 -6.11 -17.97 1.42
CA VAL A 52 -4.90 -18.00 2.26
C VAL A 52 -4.80 -16.71 3.07
N LEU A 53 -4.32 -16.85 4.30
CA LEU A 53 -3.89 -15.74 5.15
C LEU A 53 -2.40 -15.86 5.45
N VAL A 54 -1.63 -14.85 5.08
CA VAL A 54 -0.21 -14.69 5.46
C VAL A 54 -0.15 -13.74 6.66
N HIS A 55 0.45 -14.18 7.76
CA HIS A 55 0.61 -13.42 9.00
C HIS A 55 1.96 -13.72 9.67
N GLU A 56 2.28 -13.08 10.77
CA GLU A 56 3.58 -13.24 11.45
C GLU A 56 3.86 -14.69 11.88
N GLY A 57 2.84 -15.49 12.16
CA GLY A 57 2.96 -16.93 12.49
C GLY A 57 3.08 -17.83 11.25
N GLY A 58 3.11 -17.28 10.04
CA GLY A 58 3.27 -18.05 8.79
C GLY A 58 2.10 -17.94 7.84
N ARG A 59 1.85 -19.00 7.09
CA ARG A 59 0.84 -19.11 6.04
C ARG A 59 -0.26 -20.10 6.45
N GLN A 60 -1.49 -19.63 6.49
CA GLN A 60 -2.67 -20.42 6.87
C GLN A 60 -3.63 -20.54 5.68
N HIS A 61 -4.01 -21.78 5.34
CA HIS A 61 -5.09 -22.03 4.39
C HIS A 61 -6.46 -21.79 5.06
N LEU A 62 -7.35 -21.13 4.32
CA LEU A 62 -8.71 -20.82 4.75
C LEU A 62 -9.69 -21.64 3.91
N ALA A 63 -10.77 -22.11 4.54
CA ALA A 63 -11.82 -22.84 3.82
C ALA A 63 -12.71 -21.87 3.04
N GLY A 64 -13.24 -22.31 1.88
CA GLY A 64 -14.22 -21.55 1.09
C GLY A 64 -13.66 -20.31 0.40
N GLY A 65 -12.35 -20.34 0.09
CA GLY A 65 -11.69 -19.25 -0.63
C GLY A 65 -12.30 -18.96 -2.00
N ARG A 66 -12.31 -17.68 -2.36
CA ARG A 66 -12.77 -17.22 -3.67
C ARG A 66 -11.60 -17.25 -4.66
N ASP A 67 -11.85 -17.80 -5.86
CA ASP A 67 -10.92 -17.69 -6.96
C ASP A 67 -10.85 -16.26 -7.47
N VAL A 68 -9.72 -15.89 -8.06
CA VAL A 68 -9.49 -14.62 -8.75
C VAL A 68 -9.22 -14.89 -10.22
N GLU A 69 -9.45 -13.89 -11.07
CA GLU A 69 -9.18 -14.02 -12.49
C GLU A 69 -7.68 -13.91 -12.79
N PRO A 70 -7.20 -14.58 -13.85
CA PRO A 70 -5.84 -14.36 -14.32
C PRO A 70 -5.60 -12.87 -14.63
N GLY A 71 -4.55 -12.30 -14.04
CA GLY A 71 -4.24 -10.88 -14.20
C GLY A 71 -4.70 -9.99 -13.05
N ASP A 72 -5.51 -10.49 -12.12
CA ASP A 72 -5.82 -9.76 -10.88
C ASP A 72 -4.57 -9.64 -10.01
N ALA A 73 -4.29 -8.42 -9.55
CA ALA A 73 -3.10 -8.13 -8.74
C ALA A 73 -3.44 -7.85 -7.28
N LEU A 74 -4.47 -7.05 -7.08
CA LEU A 74 -4.84 -6.55 -5.75
C LEU A 74 -6.36 -6.54 -5.57
N VAL A 75 -6.78 -6.80 -4.34
CA VAL A 75 -8.13 -6.48 -3.87
C VAL A 75 -8.00 -5.47 -2.73
N VAL A 76 -8.46 -4.24 -2.95
CA VAL A 76 -8.42 -3.19 -1.93
C VAL A 76 -9.79 -3.07 -1.29
N ALA A 77 -9.85 -3.31 0.01
CA ALA A 77 -11.09 -3.16 0.77
C ALA A 77 -11.45 -1.69 0.96
N THR A 78 -12.70 -1.35 0.71
CA THR A 78 -13.27 -0.02 0.94
C THR A 78 -14.45 -0.12 1.88
N SER A 79 -14.68 0.93 2.70
CA SER A 79 -15.90 1.04 3.51
C SER A 79 -17.09 1.24 2.58
N GLY A 80 -17.90 0.21 2.39
CA GLY A 80 -19.14 0.36 1.65
C GLY A 80 -20.09 1.33 2.37
N SER A 81 -20.89 2.09 1.62
CA SER A 81 -21.93 2.99 2.16
C SER A 81 -22.98 2.27 3.01
N THR A 82 -23.06 0.95 2.90
CA THR A 82 -23.96 0.06 3.66
C THR A 82 -23.32 -0.57 4.88
N GLY A 83 -22.09 -0.19 5.24
CA GLY A 83 -21.34 -0.78 6.36
C GLY A 83 -20.63 -2.10 6.04
N THR A 84 -20.99 -2.78 4.95
CA THR A 84 -20.32 -4.01 4.50
C THR A 84 -19.09 -3.63 3.65
N PRO A 85 -17.90 -4.16 3.95
CA PRO A 85 -16.71 -3.92 3.14
C PRO A 85 -16.91 -4.37 1.68
N LYS A 86 -16.46 -3.54 0.73
CA LYS A 86 -16.41 -3.89 -0.69
C LYS A 86 -14.96 -4.04 -1.14
N GLY A 87 -14.67 -5.08 -1.93
CA GLY A 87 -13.37 -5.29 -2.54
C GLY A 87 -13.32 -4.65 -3.93
N VAL A 88 -12.36 -3.75 -4.14
CA VAL A 88 -12.05 -3.22 -5.47
C VAL A 88 -10.91 -4.03 -6.03
N VAL A 89 -11.15 -4.72 -7.14
CA VAL A 89 -10.14 -5.50 -7.85
C VAL A 89 -9.32 -4.57 -8.75
N LEU A 90 -8.00 -4.68 -8.67
CA LEU A 90 -7.06 -3.98 -9.55
C LEU A 90 -6.21 -5.03 -10.25
N THR A 91 -6.17 -4.97 -11.57
CA THR A 91 -5.33 -5.86 -12.39
C THR A 91 -3.86 -5.41 -12.38
N HIS A 92 -2.94 -6.32 -12.74
CA HIS A 92 -1.52 -5.98 -12.93
C HIS A 92 -1.35 -4.84 -13.94
N ASP A 93 -2.10 -4.84 -15.03
CA ASP A 93 -2.06 -3.77 -16.05
C ASP A 93 -2.49 -2.41 -15.49
N ALA A 94 -3.57 -2.39 -14.70
CA ALA A 94 -4.05 -1.15 -14.06
C ALA A 94 -3.03 -0.60 -13.06
N VAL A 95 -2.44 -1.49 -12.24
CA VAL A 95 -1.40 -1.12 -11.26
C VAL A 95 -0.14 -0.62 -11.98
N ALA A 96 0.29 -1.30 -13.05
CA ALA A 96 1.46 -0.91 -13.84
C ALA A 96 1.24 0.42 -14.57
N ALA A 97 0.08 0.62 -15.19
CA ALA A 97 -0.27 1.88 -15.85
C ALA A 97 -0.28 3.06 -14.85
N SER A 98 -0.85 2.85 -13.65
CA SER A 98 -0.84 3.85 -12.58
C SER A 98 0.57 4.16 -12.09
N ALA A 99 1.41 3.14 -11.89
CA ALA A 99 2.80 3.30 -11.49
C ALA A 99 3.59 4.10 -12.53
N ALA A 100 3.51 3.74 -13.81
CA ALA A 100 4.21 4.41 -14.89
C ALA A 100 3.75 5.88 -15.07
N ALA A 101 2.43 6.11 -15.06
CA ALA A 101 1.88 7.46 -15.20
C ALA A 101 2.29 8.38 -14.04
N THR A 102 2.24 7.87 -12.81
CA THR A 102 2.61 8.65 -11.62
C THR A 102 4.11 8.93 -11.60
N THR A 103 4.95 7.93 -11.87
CA THR A 103 6.42 8.07 -11.93
C THR A 103 6.81 9.14 -12.95
N ARG A 104 6.24 9.09 -14.15
CA ARG A 104 6.48 10.08 -15.20
C ARG A 104 6.00 11.49 -14.79
N ARG A 105 4.79 11.60 -14.23
CA ARG A 105 4.19 12.88 -13.81
C ARG A 105 5.00 13.57 -12.72
N LEU A 106 5.56 12.79 -11.78
CA LEU A 106 6.35 13.29 -10.65
C LEU A 106 7.84 13.44 -10.98
N GLY A 107 8.28 13.04 -12.17
CA GLY A 107 9.69 13.05 -12.54
C GLY A 107 10.55 12.18 -11.63
N ILE A 108 10.02 11.04 -11.16
CA ILE A 108 10.78 10.10 -10.32
C ILE A 108 11.86 9.43 -11.18
N THR A 109 13.06 9.37 -10.63
CA THR A 109 14.26 8.82 -11.27
C THR A 109 14.84 7.68 -10.43
N PRO A 110 15.80 6.91 -10.95
CA PRO A 110 16.52 5.89 -10.15
C PRO A 110 17.32 6.45 -8.97
N ALA A 111 17.58 7.76 -8.94
CA ALA A 111 18.24 8.43 -7.81
C ALA A 111 17.28 8.73 -6.65
N ASP A 112 15.98 8.56 -6.87
CA ASP A 112 14.98 8.77 -5.83
C ASP A 112 14.81 7.53 -4.97
N THR A 113 14.44 7.76 -3.71
CA THR A 113 14.04 6.70 -2.78
C THR A 113 12.64 7.00 -2.26
N TRP A 114 11.71 6.07 -2.45
CA TRP A 114 10.35 6.15 -1.92
C TRP A 114 10.28 5.75 -0.45
N LEU A 115 9.47 6.47 0.33
CA LEU A 115 9.01 6.05 1.65
C LEU A 115 7.52 5.72 1.63
N ALA A 116 7.18 4.47 1.97
CA ALA A 116 5.84 4.04 2.30
C ALA A 116 5.67 4.07 3.82
N CYS A 117 4.97 5.07 4.35
CA CYS A 117 4.68 5.23 5.78
C CYS A 117 3.19 5.35 6.09
N LEU A 118 2.33 5.26 5.08
CA LEU A 118 0.88 5.13 5.27
C LEU A 118 0.48 3.66 5.33
N PRO A 119 -0.69 3.33 5.91
CA PRO A 119 -1.15 1.95 6.00
C PRO A 119 -1.20 1.27 4.63
N LEU A 120 -0.61 0.08 4.52
CA LEU A 120 -0.52 -0.67 3.27
C LEU A 120 -1.84 -1.35 2.86
N SER A 121 -2.84 -1.32 3.74
CA SER A 121 -4.24 -1.71 3.45
C SER A 121 -5.00 -0.66 2.64
N HIS A 122 -4.45 0.54 2.49
CA HIS A 122 -5.03 1.63 1.72
C HIS A 122 -4.16 1.99 0.52
N VAL A 123 -4.81 2.45 -0.55
CA VAL A 123 -4.13 2.82 -1.80
C VAL A 123 -3.02 3.85 -1.59
N GLY A 124 -3.15 4.76 -0.63
CA GLY A 124 -2.13 5.78 -0.33
C GLY A 124 -0.77 5.22 0.08
N GLY A 125 -0.75 4.12 0.87
CA GLY A 125 0.47 3.41 1.23
C GLY A 125 0.85 2.33 0.20
N LEU A 126 -0.14 1.53 -0.20
CA LEU A 126 0.07 0.40 -1.11
C LEU A 126 0.63 0.85 -2.48
N ALA A 127 0.12 1.95 -3.03
CA ALA A 127 0.57 2.45 -4.33
C ALA A 127 2.05 2.91 -4.32
N VAL A 128 2.59 3.29 -3.19
CA VAL A 128 4.04 3.58 -3.08
C VAL A 128 4.84 2.30 -3.24
N VAL A 129 4.44 1.23 -2.53
CA VAL A 129 5.10 -0.07 -2.61
C VAL A 129 5.03 -0.64 -4.03
N THR A 130 3.83 -0.71 -4.61
CA THR A 130 3.64 -1.28 -5.95
C THR A 130 4.37 -0.48 -7.02
N ARG A 131 4.35 0.84 -6.93
CA ARG A 131 5.10 1.72 -7.84
C ARG A 131 6.59 1.46 -7.76
N ALA A 132 7.17 1.47 -6.56
CA ALA A 132 8.59 1.22 -6.37
C ALA A 132 9.00 -0.17 -6.92
N LEU A 133 8.21 -1.21 -6.66
CA LEU A 133 8.46 -2.55 -7.18
C LEU A 133 8.45 -2.62 -8.72
N LEU A 134 7.46 -1.96 -9.35
CA LEU A 134 7.27 -2.01 -10.80
C LEU A 134 8.26 -1.13 -11.57
N THR A 135 8.76 -0.06 -10.94
CA THR A 135 9.70 0.87 -11.59
C THR A 135 11.16 0.63 -11.19
N GLY A 136 11.42 -0.29 -10.25
CA GLY A 136 12.76 -0.55 -9.73
C GLY A 136 13.33 0.60 -8.88
N THR A 137 12.48 1.53 -8.42
CA THR A 137 12.90 2.64 -7.56
C THR A 137 13.19 2.13 -6.14
N PRO A 138 14.29 2.56 -5.48
CA PRO A 138 14.56 2.25 -4.08
C PRO A 138 13.37 2.55 -3.16
N LEU A 139 13.14 1.68 -2.17
CA LEU A 139 11.97 1.73 -1.31
C LEU A 139 12.32 1.48 0.16
N VAL A 140 11.89 2.38 1.02
CA VAL A 140 11.83 2.22 2.47
C VAL A 140 10.37 2.04 2.89
N VAL A 141 10.09 1.10 3.80
CA VAL A 141 8.73 0.83 4.28
C VAL A 141 8.69 0.86 5.79
N HIS A 142 7.86 1.72 6.35
CA HIS A 142 7.57 1.82 7.78
C HIS A 142 6.24 1.13 8.13
N ASP A 143 6.15 0.61 9.35
CA ASP A 143 4.90 0.09 9.90
C ASP A 143 4.03 1.26 10.42
N GLY A 144 3.51 2.05 9.49
CA GLY A 144 2.71 3.23 9.77
C GLY A 144 3.50 4.53 9.88
N PHE A 145 2.76 5.62 10.10
CA PHE A 145 3.31 6.98 10.17
C PHE A 145 3.80 7.32 11.59
N ASP A 146 5.07 7.65 11.67
CA ASP A 146 5.70 8.30 12.82
C ASP A 146 6.55 9.48 12.31
N ALA A 147 6.31 10.68 12.82
CA ALA A 147 6.95 11.90 12.29
C ALA A 147 8.46 11.90 12.47
N ALA A 148 8.95 11.43 13.62
CA ALA A 148 10.40 11.40 13.88
C ALA A 148 11.10 10.38 12.97
N ARG A 149 10.51 9.19 12.78
CA ARG A 149 11.06 8.18 11.86
C ARG A 149 11.02 8.63 10.40
N VAL A 150 9.96 9.31 9.98
CA VAL A 150 9.88 9.86 8.62
C VAL A 150 10.94 10.93 8.40
N GLN A 151 11.17 11.79 9.40
CA GLN A 151 12.20 12.83 9.33
C GLN A 151 13.62 12.23 9.31
N ALA A 152 13.86 11.18 10.12
CA ALA A 152 15.12 10.44 10.09
C ALA A 152 15.38 9.80 8.72
N ALA A 153 14.38 9.15 8.14
CA ALA A 153 14.49 8.56 6.80
C ALA A 153 14.81 9.61 5.72
N ALA A 154 14.26 10.82 5.83
CA ALA A 154 14.61 11.92 4.93
C ALA A 154 16.08 12.34 5.08
N ALA A 155 16.61 12.40 6.31
CA ALA A 155 18.03 12.67 6.57
C ALA A 155 18.95 11.54 6.05
N GLU A 156 18.43 10.32 5.94
CA GLU A 156 19.14 9.15 5.37
C GLU A 156 18.99 9.03 3.84
N GLY A 157 18.39 10.02 3.17
CA GLY A 157 18.35 10.11 1.71
C GLY A 157 17.02 9.67 1.06
N VAL A 158 15.95 9.51 1.82
CA VAL A 158 14.60 9.39 1.22
C VAL A 158 14.21 10.72 0.59
N THR A 159 13.80 10.68 -0.68
CA THR A 159 13.47 11.87 -1.46
C THR A 159 11.99 12.00 -1.81
N ALA A 160 11.24 10.90 -1.73
CA ALA A 160 9.84 10.88 -2.14
C ALA A 160 8.95 10.17 -1.09
N VAL A 161 7.82 10.78 -0.75
CA VAL A 161 6.90 10.25 0.27
C VAL A 161 5.44 10.48 -0.12
N SER A 162 4.53 9.57 0.30
CA SER A 162 3.09 9.79 0.22
C SER A 162 2.53 10.04 1.61
N LEU A 163 1.76 11.12 1.77
CA LEU A 163 1.23 11.58 3.04
C LEU A 163 -0.26 11.96 2.93
N VAL A 164 -0.91 12.06 4.07
CA VAL A 164 -2.17 12.78 4.24
C VAL A 164 -1.90 14.16 4.84
N ALA A 165 -2.81 15.11 4.64
CA ALA A 165 -2.61 16.50 5.09
C ALA A 165 -2.31 16.63 6.60
N THR A 166 -2.91 15.79 7.43
CA THR A 166 -2.67 15.74 8.87
C THR A 166 -1.27 15.24 9.23
N ALA A 167 -0.70 14.33 8.44
CA ALA A 167 0.66 13.84 8.62
C ALA A 167 1.69 14.92 8.20
N LEU A 168 1.46 15.58 7.07
CA LEU A 168 2.32 16.65 6.58
C LEU A 168 2.52 17.79 7.60
N ARG A 169 1.47 18.16 8.33
CA ARG A 169 1.55 19.20 9.37
C ARG A 169 2.45 18.86 10.56
N ARG A 170 2.90 17.63 10.66
CA ARG A 170 3.66 17.10 11.81
C ARG A 170 5.15 16.91 11.50
N LEU A 171 5.61 17.35 10.34
CA LEU A 171 7.01 17.20 9.91
C LEU A 171 7.48 18.41 9.09
N ASP A 172 8.78 18.56 8.97
CA ASP A 172 9.39 19.48 8.01
C ASP A 172 9.36 18.83 6.60
N PRO A 173 8.67 19.44 5.62
CA PRO A 173 8.62 18.93 4.27
C PRO A 173 9.87 19.20 3.44
N THR A 174 10.72 20.12 3.87
CA THR A 174 11.86 20.67 3.11
C THR A 174 12.83 19.60 2.56
N PRO A 175 13.16 18.52 3.29
CA PRO A 175 14.09 17.51 2.78
C PRO A 175 13.54 16.67 1.62
N PHE A 176 12.21 16.63 1.43
CA PHE A 176 11.61 15.81 0.38
C PHE A 176 11.55 16.53 -0.95
N ARG A 177 12.06 15.90 -1.99
CA ARG A 177 11.92 16.37 -3.37
C ARG A 177 10.49 16.24 -3.89
N VAL A 178 9.80 15.16 -3.49
CA VAL A 178 8.43 14.87 -3.90
C VAL A 178 7.57 14.46 -2.71
N ILE A 179 6.46 15.15 -2.52
CA ILE A 179 5.42 14.77 -1.58
C ILE A 179 4.11 14.58 -2.32
N VAL A 180 3.57 13.36 -2.30
CA VAL A 180 2.23 13.06 -2.81
C VAL A 180 1.21 13.19 -1.70
N LEU A 181 0.28 14.11 -1.83
CA LEU A 181 -0.80 14.30 -0.86
C LEU A 181 -2.09 13.62 -1.35
N GLY A 182 -2.70 12.85 -0.46
CA GLY A 182 -3.96 12.17 -0.71
C GLY A 182 -4.92 12.22 0.47
N GLY A 183 -6.10 11.61 0.31
CA GLY A 183 -7.08 11.40 1.37
C GLY A 183 -8.07 12.54 1.62
N ALA A 184 -7.70 13.80 1.39
CA ALA A 184 -8.57 14.97 1.51
C ALA A 184 -7.98 16.15 0.72
N ARG A 185 -8.80 17.18 0.50
CA ARG A 185 -8.32 18.43 -0.10
C ARG A 185 -7.24 19.04 0.82
N PRO A 186 -6.03 19.29 0.31
CA PRO A 186 -5.00 19.93 1.11
C PRO A 186 -5.41 21.37 1.48
N PRO A 187 -4.99 21.89 2.66
CA PRO A 187 -5.21 23.30 3.00
C PRO A 187 -4.45 24.18 2.01
N ALA A 188 -5.02 25.35 1.71
CA ALA A 188 -4.50 26.27 0.69
C ALA A 188 -3.02 26.69 0.87
N LEU A 189 -2.51 26.65 2.10
CA LEU A 189 -1.13 26.98 2.46
C LEU A 189 -0.13 25.81 2.30
N SER A 190 -0.61 24.63 1.92
CA SER A 190 0.22 23.41 1.80
C SER A 190 0.59 23.05 0.37
N LEU A 191 0.19 23.85 -0.61
CA LEU A 191 0.46 23.58 -2.01
C LEU A 191 1.73 24.30 -2.46
N ILE A 192 2.85 23.61 -2.41
CA ILE A 192 3.92 23.88 -3.36
C ILE A 192 3.48 23.20 -4.64
N HIS A 193 2.99 24.00 -5.59
CA HIS A 193 2.66 23.51 -6.91
C HIS A 193 3.95 23.16 -7.64
N ILE A 194 4.07 21.90 -7.96
CA ILE A 194 5.01 21.41 -8.95
C ILE A 194 4.32 21.47 -10.31
#